data_1529eb62f3620df76cce8d71bb11396e
#
_entry.id   1529eb62f3620df76cce8d71bb11396e
#
_cell.length_a   1.000
_cell.length_b   1.000
_cell.length_c   1.000
_cell.angle_alpha   90.00
_cell.angle_beta   90.00
_cell.angle_gamma   90.00
#
_symmetry.space_group_name_H-M   'P 1'
#
loop_
_entity.id
_entity.type
_entity.pdbx_description
1 polymer ?
#
loop_
_entity_poly.entity_id
_entity_poly.type
_entity_poly.pdbx_seq_one_letter_code
_entity_poly.pdbx_strand_id
1 'polypeptide(L)'
;MDIKRFMVATALSAVVLVGFEYFLPQQNHKTVEQQAPNATPGLPPVAAGGNTSAAPPVADASQPDPRVAIDADRVHGSLDLRGARLDDLVLKNYHETVKAGSPLVRVLEPRDQAEPNLVEVGWANVSGGHVSVPDANTVWTADHDTLTQAQPVTLSWDNGQGQVFQINIAIDQNYMFAVTQKVINHGGEAVSLYPFSRVERGYTPVETGGYLVHEGPISVIDHKLDESSYKSLRKGAVPPGNIAWTKAGQGGWAGITDKYWLSAVIPQQDSDVAGTYSYQPTGGDKGVYDVGFTARTPLVVAGGGGGGFARP
;
A
#
# COMPACT_ATOMS: atom_id res chain seq x y z
N MET A 1 13.94 38.35 -44.04
CA MET A 1 14.49 37.58 -42.92
C MET A 1 15.97 37.36 -43.19
N ASP A 2 16.89 37.94 -42.41
CA ASP A 2 18.33 37.95 -42.69
C ASP A 2 18.94 36.57 -42.43
N ILE A 3 19.22 35.83 -43.49
CA ILE A 3 19.85 34.48 -43.46
C ILE A 3 21.13 34.47 -42.59
N LYS A 4 21.89 35.58 -42.58
CA LYS A 4 23.08 35.72 -41.74
C LYS A 4 22.77 35.68 -40.22
N ARG A 5 21.68 36.32 -39.77
CA ARG A 5 21.23 36.32 -38.39
C ARG A 5 20.71 34.92 -37.95
N PHE A 6 20.04 34.22 -38.86
CA PHE A 6 19.57 32.88 -38.62
C PHE A 6 20.74 31.89 -38.47
N MET A 7 21.74 31.95 -39.34
CA MET A 7 22.93 31.09 -39.25
C MET A 7 23.76 31.36 -37.98
N VAL A 8 23.86 32.63 -37.55
CA VAL A 8 24.57 32.96 -36.31
C VAL A 8 23.82 32.42 -35.08
N ALA A 9 22.48 32.51 -35.06
CA ALA A 9 21.66 31.96 -33.96
C ALA A 9 21.77 30.43 -33.88
N THR A 10 21.73 29.73 -35.01
CA THR A 10 21.87 28.30 -35.11
C THR A 10 23.27 27.81 -34.65
N ALA A 11 24.32 28.54 -35.07
CA ALA A 11 25.69 28.25 -34.66
C ALA A 11 25.90 28.47 -33.12
N LEU A 12 25.30 29.52 -32.58
CA LEU A 12 25.34 29.78 -31.12
C LEU A 12 24.61 28.69 -30.33
N SER A 13 23.46 28.22 -30.79
CA SER A 13 22.72 27.13 -30.17
C SER A 13 23.49 25.81 -30.19
N ALA A 14 24.18 25.50 -31.29
CA ALA A 14 25.02 24.31 -31.41
C ALA A 14 26.24 24.37 -30.48
N VAL A 15 26.87 25.53 -30.29
CA VAL A 15 28.00 25.73 -29.36
C VAL A 15 27.53 25.56 -27.91
N VAL A 16 26.33 26.03 -27.55
CA VAL A 16 25.76 25.84 -26.20
C VAL A 16 25.46 24.35 -25.94
N LEU A 17 24.91 23.63 -26.90
CA LEU A 17 24.62 22.19 -26.77
C LEU A 17 25.91 21.36 -26.60
N VAL A 18 26.91 21.63 -27.42
CA VAL A 18 28.22 20.93 -27.32
C VAL A 18 28.96 21.32 -26.03
N GLY A 19 28.86 22.59 -25.59
CA GLY A 19 29.40 23.04 -24.32
C GLY A 19 28.73 22.35 -23.11
N PHE A 20 27.43 22.10 -23.21
CA PHE A 20 26.70 21.41 -22.15
C PHE A 20 27.16 19.95 -22.01
N GLU A 21 27.41 19.24 -23.11
CA GLU A 21 27.94 17.86 -23.05
C GLU A 21 29.39 17.81 -22.50
N TYR A 22 30.20 18.85 -22.68
CA TYR A 22 31.56 18.87 -22.23
C TYR A 22 31.76 19.31 -20.77
N PHE A 23 30.81 20.10 -20.21
CA PHE A 23 30.88 20.64 -18.85
C PHE A 23 30.06 19.87 -17.82
N LEU A 24 29.15 18.99 -18.24
CA LEU A 24 28.49 18.08 -17.29
C LEU A 24 29.40 16.86 -17.08
N PRO A 25 29.84 16.57 -15.85
CA PRO A 25 30.57 15.34 -15.60
C PRO A 25 29.63 14.17 -15.93
N GLN A 26 30.06 13.32 -16.88
CA GLN A 26 29.39 12.04 -17.14
C GLN A 26 29.30 11.30 -15.83
N GLN A 27 28.09 11.19 -15.29
CA GLN A 27 27.84 10.24 -14.22
C GLN A 27 28.01 8.84 -14.80
N ASN A 28 29.21 8.32 -14.65
CA ASN A 28 29.50 6.92 -14.87
C ASN A 28 28.56 6.12 -13.98
N HIS A 29 27.56 5.50 -14.57
CA HIS A 29 26.82 4.40 -13.95
C HIS A 29 27.85 3.28 -13.69
N LYS A 30 28.52 3.35 -12.55
CA LYS A 30 29.21 2.19 -12.01
C LYS A 30 28.11 1.15 -11.75
N THR A 31 28.11 0.09 -12.53
CA THR A 31 27.42 -1.15 -12.21
C THR A 31 27.86 -1.52 -10.80
N VAL A 32 26.97 -1.27 -9.82
CA VAL A 32 27.19 -1.73 -8.45
C VAL A 32 27.06 -3.24 -8.53
N GLU A 33 28.16 -3.92 -8.35
CA GLU A 33 28.24 -5.35 -8.16
C GLU A 33 27.28 -5.73 -7.04
N GLN A 34 26.28 -6.48 -7.40
CA GLN A 34 25.13 -6.84 -6.58
C GLN A 34 25.61 -7.78 -5.47
N GLN A 35 26.00 -7.21 -4.34
CA GLN A 35 26.20 -7.95 -3.11
C GLN A 35 24.85 -8.53 -2.72
N ALA A 36 24.73 -9.85 -2.62
CA ALA A 36 23.51 -10.56 -2.27
C ALA A 36 22.90 -9.94 -1.01
N PRO A 37 21.65 -9.47 -1.05
CA PRO A 37 21.04 -8.84 0.10
C PRO A 37 20.78 -9.87 1.18
N ASN A 38 21.18 -9.60 2.41
CA ASN A 38 20.60 -10.25 3.58
C ASN A 38 19.09 -10.13 3.44
N ALA A 39 18.39 -11.27 3.59
CA ALA A 39 16.96 -11.38 3.39
C ALA A 39 16.19 -10.28 4.14
N THR A 40 15.83 -9.22 3.43
CA THR A 40 14.92 -8.20 3.93
C THR A 40 13.52 -8.81 3.93
N PRO A 41 12.73 -8.69 4.99
CA PRO A 41 11.33 -9.12 4.97
C PRO A 41 10.62 -8.37 3.84
N GLY A 42 10.22 -9.08 2.81
CA GLY A 42 9.35 -8.54 1.77
C GLY A 42 7.92 -8.40 2.29
N LEU A 43 7.09 -7.61 1.61
CA LEU A 43 5.64 -7.66 1.84
C LEU A 43 5.18 -9.12 1.70
N PRO A 44 4.28 -9.61 2.58
CA PRO A 44 3.73 -10.93 2.38
C PRO A 44 3.07 -10.99 1.00
N PRO A 45 3.29 -12.06 0.22
CA PRO A 45 2.62 -12.22 -1.06
C PRO A 45 1.11 -12.16 -0.85
N VAL A 46 0.40 -11.55 -1.79
CA VAL A 46 -1.06 -11.70 -1.88
C VAL A 46 -1.31 -13.19 -1.90
N ALA A 47 -1.94 -13.75 -0.86
CA ALA A 47 -2.15 -15.18 -0.75
C ALA A 47 -3.04 -15.66 -1.90
N ALA A 48 -2.41 -16.17 -2.95
CA ALA A 48 -3.04 -17.15 -3.82
C ALA A 48 -3.16 -18.43 -2.99
N GLY A 49 -4.39 -18.77 -2.61
CA GLY A 49 -4.74 -19.78 -1.64
C GLY A 49 -3.91 -21.04 -1.65
N GLY A 50 -3.54 -21.48 -0.48
CA GLY A 50 -3.02 -22.81 -0.25
C GLY A 50 -2.20 -22.92 1.01
N ASN A 51 -2.86 -23.02 2.16
CA ASN A 51 -2.40 -23.85 3.26
C ASN A 51 -3.62 -24.43 3.98
N THR A 52 -3.78 -25.74 3.85
CA THR A 52 -4.72 -26.56 4.61
C THR A 52 -4.32 -26.60 6.07
N SER A 53 -4.92 -25.73 6.88
CA SER A 53 -5.08 -25.95 8.31
C SER A 53 -6.57 -25.80 8.62
N ALA A 54 -7.09 -26.61 9.55
CA ALA A 54 -8.50 -26.80 9.85
C ALA A 54 -9.30 -25.49 9.80
N ALA A 55 -10.22 -25.41 8.83
CA ALA A 55 -11.02 -24.25 8.54
C ALA A 55 -11.90 -23.83 9.72
N PRO A 56 -11.86 -22.52 10.10
CA PRO A 56 -13.01 -21.92 10.77
C PRO A 56 -14.25 -22.04 9.85
N PRO A 57 -15.48 -21.95 10.37
CA PRO A 57 -16.68 -22.17 9.58
C PRO A 57 -16.66 -21.32 8.30
N VAL A 58 -16.76 -22.00 7.17
CA VAL A 58 -16.85 -21.38 5.85
C VAL A 58 -18.09 -20.49 5.88
N ALA A 59 -17.87 -19.18 5.86
CA ALA A 59 -18.97 -18.23 5.67
C ALA A 59 -19.63 -18.56 4.33
N ASP A 60 -20.93 -18.64 4.33
CA ASP A 60 -21.75 -18.98 3.18
C ASP A 60 -21.46 -17.96 2.06
N ALA A 61 -20.89 -18.41 0.95
CA ALA A 61 -20.50 -17.57 -0.19
C ALA A 61 -21.71 -16.89 -0.89
N SER A 62 -22.92 -17.09 -0.38
CA SER A 62 -24.16 -16.50 -0.90
C SER A 62 -24.59 -15.20 -0.20
N GLN A 63 -23.91 -14.78 0.88
CA GLN A 63 -24.21 -13.51 1.54
C GLN A 63 -23.12 -12.47 1.26
N PRO A 64 -23.50 -11.19 1.06
CA PRO A 64 -22.51 -10.12 0.94
C PRO A 64 -21.64 -10.06 2.19
N ASP A 65 -20.36 -9.74 2.01
CA ASP A 65 -19.42 -9.61 3.12
C ASP A 65 -19.92 -8.59 4.16
N PRO A 66 -19.81 -8.89 5.46
CA PRO A 66 -20.20 -7.93 6.49
C PRO A 66 -19.31 -6.69 6.43
N ARG A 67 -19.91 -5.51 6.61
CA ARG A 67 -19.21 -4.24 6.46
C ARG A 67 -19.50 -3.29 7.63
N VAL A 68 -18.54 -2.43 7.94
CA VAL A 68 -18.70 -1.28 8.84
C VAL A 68 -18.88 -0.04 7.98
N ALA A 69 -19.94 0.73 8.19
CA ALA A 69 -20.17 1.97 7.47
C ALA A 69 -19.13 3.03 7.88
N ILE A 70 -18.75 3.90 6.96
CA ILE A 70 -17.97 5.11 7.23
C ILE A 70 -18.85 6.31 6.97
N ASP A 71 -19.07 7.14 7.99
CA ASP A 71 -19.82 8.38 7.86
C ASP A 71 -19.09 9.52 8.59
N ALA A 72 -18.27 10.23 7.84
CA ALA A 72 -17.50 11.37 8.30
C ALA A 72 -17.86 12.62 7.50
N ASP A 73 -17.42 13.81 7.94
CA ASP A 73 -17.81 15.09 7.34
C ASP A 73 -17.49 15.17 5.85
N ARG A 74 -16.35 14.63 5.45
CA ARG A 74 -15.79 14.77 4.09
C ARG A 74 -15.78 13.50 3.26
N VAL A 75 -16.00 12.34 3.90
CA VAL A 75 -16.01 11.04 3.24
C VAL A 75 -17.17 10.20 3.71
N HIS A 76 -17.62 9.30 2.86
CA HIS A 76 -18.47 8.17 3.20
C HIS A 76 -18.01 6.93 2.47
N GLY A 77 -18.43 5.78 2.95
CA GLY A 77 -18.04 4.50 2.37
C GLY A 77 -18.20 3.36 3.35
N SER A 78 -17.33 2.37 3.28
CA SER A 78 -17.36 1.25 4.22
C SER A 78 -16.04 0.48 4.29
N LEU A 79 -15.85 -0.23 5.41
CA LEU A 79 -14.78 -1.20 5.63
C LEU A 79 -15.34 -2.60 5.38
N ASP A 80 -14.64 -3.42 4.62
CA ASP A 80 -14.94 -4.83 4.47
C ASP A 80 -14.38 -5.60 5.68
N LEU A 81 -15.24 -6.31 6.42
CA LEU A 81 -14.82 -7.15 7.54
C LEU A 81 -14.15 -8.46 7.09
N ARG A 82 -14.26 -8.84 5.83
CA ARG A 82 -13.43 -9.89 5.26
C ARG A 82 -12.08 -9.32 4.83
N GLY A 83 -11.01 -9.71 5.54
CA GLY A 83 -9.65 -9.21 5.33
C GLY A 83 -9.38 -7.83 5.95
N ALA A 84 -10.35 -7.22 6.68
CA ALA A 84 -10.22 -5.90 7.32
C ALA A 84 -9.73 -4.81 6.36
N ARG A 85 -10.38 -4.68 5.21
CA ARG A 85 -9.96 -3.78 4.12
C ARG A 85 -10.74 -2.48 4.11
N LEU A 86 -10.02 -1.36 3.96
CA LEU A 86 -10.62 -0.10 3.56
C LEU A 86 -10.67 -0.09 2.02
N ASP A 87 -11.82 -0.42 1.45
CA ASP A 87 -11.99 -0.66 0.02
C ASP A 87 -13.18 0.07 -0.61
N ASP A 88 -13.87 0.91 0.15
CA ASP A 88 -14.98 1.72 -0.37
C ASP A 88 -14.91 3.10 0.27
N LEU A 89 -14.47 4.09 -0.50
CA LEU A 89 -14.31 5.45 -0.02
C LEU A 89 -14.66 6.48 -1.09
N VAL A 90 -15.63 7.34 -0.79
CA VAL A 90 -16.13 8.40 -1.66
C VAL A 90 -15.93 9.75 -0.99
N LEU A 91 -15.44 10.74 -1.74
CA LEU A 91 -15.23 12.11 -1.28
C LEU A 91 -16.51 12.91 -1.43
N LYS A 92 -17.11 13.39 -0.31
CA LYS A 92 -18.38 14.14 -0.30
C LYS A 92 -18.30 15.52 -0.98
N ASN A 93 -17.09 16.10 -1.07
CA ASN A 93 -16.88 17.47 -1.54
C ASN A 93 -16.28 17.59 -2.94
N TYR A 94 -16.08 16.45 -3.62
CA TYR A 94 -15.45 16.42 -4.94
C TYR A 94 -16.26 15.60 -5.93
N HIS A 95 -16.43 16.17 -7.13
CA HIS A 95 -17.08 15.52 -8.26
C HIS A 95 -16.05 15.15 -9.33
N GLU A 96 -16.32 14.09 -10.08
CA GLU A 96 -15.42 13.62 -11.16
C GLU A 96 -15.23 14.67 -12.25
N THR A 97 -16.26 15.49 -12.49
CA THR A 97 -16.22 16.58 -13.46
C THR A 97 -16.94 17.84 -12.94
N VAL A 98 -16.67 18.97 -13.56
CA VAL A 98 -17.32 20.26 -13.24
C VAL A 98 -18.77 20.36 -13.73
N LYS A 99 -19.30 19.33 -14.40
CA LYS A 99 -20.68 19.34 -14.90
C LYS A 99 -21.67 19.14 -13.76
N ALA A 100 -22.78 19.85 -13.78
CA ALA A 100 -23.88 19.65 -12.82
C ALA A 100 -24.37 18.19 -12.89
N GLY A 101 -24.53 17.56 -11.71
CA GLY A 101 -24.94 16.18 -11.59
C GLY A 101 -23.83 15.14 -11.85
N SER A 102 -22.57 15.57 -11.98
CA SER A 102 -21.44 14.65 -12.03
C SER A 102 -21.36 13.79 -10.76
N PRO A 103 -21.01 12.50 -10.84
CA PRO A 103 -20.80 11.63 -9.68
C PRO A 103 -19.76 12.21 -8.72
N LEU A 104 -19.84 11.79 -7.46
CA LEU A 104 -18.77 12.06 -6.50
C LEU A 104 -17.54 11.20 -6.81
N VAL A 105 -16.36 11.71 -6.49
CA VAL A 105 -15.11 10.99 -6.67
C VAL A 105 -15.05 9.81 -5.72
N ARG A 106 -14.89 8.59 -6.26
CA ARG A 106 -14.58 7.38 -5.53
C ARG A 106 -13.07 7.15 -5.56
N VAL A 107 -12.44 7.12 -4.40
CA VAL A 107 -10.98 6.96 -4.27
C VAL A 107 -10.60 5.51 -4.06
N LEU A 108 -11.44 4.76 -3.32
CA LEU A 108 -11.25 3.33 -3.08
C LEU A 108 -12.47 2.56 -3.60
N GLU A 109 -12.22 1.40 -4.21
CA GLU A 109 -13.24 0.57 -4.83
C GLU A 109 -12.99 -0.91 -4.50
N PRO A 110 -14.05 -1.68 -4.14
CA PRO A 110 -13.94 -3.08 -3.76
C PRO A 110 -13.33 -3.98 -4.83
N ARG A 111 -12.77 -5.12 -4.42
CA ARG A 111 -12.10 -6.09 -5.31
C ARG A 111 -13.00 -6.69 -6.40
N ASP A 112 -14.29 -6.76 -6.18
CA ASP A 112 -15.28 -7.29 -7.12
C ASP A 112 -15.75 -6.25 -8.16
N GLN A 113 -15.30 -5.02 -8.05
CA GLN A 113 -15.64 -3.93 -8.95
C GLN A 113 -14.66 -3.80 -10.12
N ALA A 114 -14.90 -2.83 -11.01
CA ALA A 114 -14.14 -2.67 -12.25
C ALA A 114 -12.72 -2.15 -12.03
N GLU A 115 -12.54 -1.26 -11.06
CA GLU A 115 -11.29 -0.55 -10.79
C GLU A 115 -10.83 -0.71 -9.33
N PRO A 116 -10.57 -1.94 -8.86
CA PRO A 116 -10.29 -2.20 -7.46
C PRO A 116 -9.10 -1.40 -6.95
N ASN A 117 -9.30 -0.66 -5.86
CA ASN A 117 -8.29 0.11 -5.18
C ASN A 117 -8.59 0.12 -3.68
N LEU A 118 -7.67 -0.37 -2.86
CA LEU A 118 -7.93 -0.56 -1.44
C LEU A 118 -6.67 -0.37 -0.58
N VAL A 119 -6.88 -0.20 0.71
CA VAL A 119 -5.82 -0.16 1.72
C VAL A 119 -5.98 -1.35 2.66
N GLU A 120 -4.87 -2.02 2.93
CA GLU A 120 -4.80 -3.17 3.81
C GLU A 120 -3.67 -3.01 4.83
N VAL A 121 -3.93 -3.44 6.06
CA VAL A 121 -2.93 -3.57 7.11
C VAL A 121 -2.99 -4.99 7.68
N GLY A 122 -1.87 -5.51 8.13
CA GLY A 122 -1.84 -6.88 8.62
C GLY A 122 -0.51 -7.26 9.25
N TRP A 123 -0.29 -8.56 9.40
CA TRP A 123 0.91 -9.14 10.00
C TRP A 123 1.43 -10.29 9.15
N ALA A 124 2.75 -10.40 9.08
CA ALA A 124 3.44 -11.54 8.51
C ALA A 124 4.25 -12.25 9.58
N ASN A 125 4.37 -13.56 9.47
CA ASN A 125 5.24 -14.34 10.35
C ASN A 125 6.72 -14.01 10.09
N VAL A 126 7.55 -14.08 11.13
CA VAL A 126 8.99 -14.19 10.95
C VAL A 126 9.32 -15.52 10.26
N SER A 127 10.51 -15.63 9.65
CA SER A 127 10.96 -16.88 9.03
C SER A 127 10.92 -18.02 10.06
N GLY A 128 10.23 -19.11 9.71
CA GLY A 128 10.01 -20.25 10.61
C GLY A 128 8.93 -20.05 11.68
N GLY A 129 8.23 -18.92 11.68
CA GLY A 129 7.07 -18.68 12.54
C GLY A 129 5.84 -19.45 12.04
N HIS A 130 5.03 -19.95 12.98
CA HIS A 130 3.85 -20.79 12.69
C HIS A 130 2.55 -20.22 13.30
N VAL A 131 2.54 -18.94 13.66
CA VAL A 131 1.32 -18.28 14.15
C VAL A 131 0.31 -18.20 13.03
N SER A 132 -0.94 -18.60 13.27
CA SER A 132 -2.03 -18.32 12.34
C SER A 132 -2.30 -16.82 12.38
N VAL A 133 -1.85 -16.09 11.34
CA VAL A 133 -2.09 -14.66 11.16
C VAL A 133 -3.33 -14.43 10.32
N PRO A 134 -4.04 -13.30 10.49
CA PRO A 134 -5.16 -12.96 9.63
C PRO A 134 -4.73 -12.87 8.17
N ASP A 135 -5.61 -13.30 7.27
CA ASP A 135 -5.42 -13.24 5.81
C ASP A 135 -6.59 -12.54 5.11
N ALA A 136 -6.56 -12.50 3.78
CA ALA A 136 -7.57 -11.87 2.94
C ALA A 136 -8.99 -12.47 3.06
N ASN A 137 -9.13 -13.68 3.63
CA ASN A 137 -10.38 -14.39 3.82
C ASN A 137 -10.86 -14.36 5.29
N THR A 138 -10.03 -13.89 6.20
CA THR A 138 -10.36 -13.77 7.62
C THR A 138 -11.54 -12.83 7.82
N VAL A 139 -12.60 -13.31 8.47
CA VAL A 139 -13.76 -12.49 8.82
C VAL A 139 -13.55 -11.92 10.23
N TRP A 140 -13.53 -10.60 10.31
CA TRP A 140 -13.36 -9.87 11.56
C TRP A 140 -14.69 -9.52 12.20
N THR A 141 -14.67 -9.31 13.51
CA THR A 141 -15.78 -8.73 14.26
C THR A 141 -15.46 -7.29 14.61
N ALA A 142 -16.43 -6.40 14.46
CA ALA A 142 -16.31 -4.98 14.80
C ALA A 142 -17.05 -4.69 16.12
N ASP A 143 -16.51 -3.78 16.93
CA ASP A 143 -17.19 -3.31 18.16
C ASP A 143 -18.35 -2.33 17.87
N HIS A 144 -18.33 -1.72 16.68
CA HIS A 144 -19.38 -0.81 16.20
C HIS A 144 -19.62 -1.04 14.71
N ASP A 145 -20.80 -0.74 14.23
CA ASP A 145 -21.22 -0.88 12.83
C ASP A 145 -20.96 0.38 11.98
N THR A 146 -20.54 1.49 12.63
CA THR A 146 -20.30 2.77 11.96
C THR A 146 -19.06 3.45 12.53
N LEU A 147 -18.14 3.84 11.65
CA LEU A 147 -16.96 4.66 11.92
C LEU A 147 -17.30 6.14 11.67
N THR A 148 -17.13 6.98 12.67
CA THR A 148 -17.28 8.45 12.56
C THR A 148 -16.06 9.14 13.18
N GLN A 149 -15.93 10.47 13.05
CA GLN A 149 -14.86 11.21 13.72
C GLN A 149 -14.91 11.08 15.26
N ALA A 150 -16.11 10.95 15.82
CA ALA A 150 -16.30 10.83 17.27
C ALA A 150 -16.21 9.40 17.79
N GLN A 151 -16.34 8.41 16.90
CA GLN A 151 -16.46 7.00 17.24
C GLN A 151 -15.51 6.15 16.38
N PRO A 152 -14.28 5.90 16.85
CA PRO A 152 -13.39 4.93 16.26
C PRO A 152 -13.98 3.52 16.31
N VAL A 153 -13.52 2.64 15.43
CA VAL A 153 -13.95 1.24 15.38
C VAL A 153 -12.76 0.33 15.64
N THR A 154 -12.98 -0.72 16.44
CA THR A 154 -12.00 -1.79 16.67
C THR A 154 -12.46 -3.07 16.03
N LEU A 155 -11.69 -3.56 15.07
CA LEU A 155 -11.85 -4.89 14.49
C LEU A 155 -11.05 -5.90 15.34
N SER A 156 -11.62 -7.06 15.62
CA SER A 156 -10.98 -8.12 16.41
C SER A 156 -11.14 -9.47 15.74
N TRP A 157 -10.08 -10.29 15.82
CA TRP A 157 -10.08 -11.67 15.37
C TRP A 157 -9.23 -12.56 16.30
N ASP A 158 -9.80 -13.66 16.76
CA ASP A 158 -9.13 -14.69 17.55
C ASP A 158 -8.72 -15.85 16.63
N ASN A 159 -7.45 -16.19 16.61
CA ASN A 159 -6.93 -17.26 15.76
C ASN A 159 -7.16 -18.67 16.31
N GLY A 160 -7.78 -18.81 17.48
CA GLY A 160 -8.00 -20.09 18.15
C GLY A 160 -6.74 -20.75 18.71
N GLN A 161 -5.58 -20.09 18.64
CA GLN A 161 -4.28 -20.58 19.13
C GLN A 161 -3.77 -19.76 20.31
N GLY A 162 -4.62 -18.88 20.85
CA GLY A 162 -4.31 -18.02 21.98
C GLY A 162 -3.87 -16.60 21.57
N GLN A 163 -3.89 -16.24 20.32
CA GLN A 163 -3.62 -14.87 19.90
C GLN A 163 -4.90 -14.19 19.43
N VAL A 164 -5.12 -12.95 19.93
CA VAL A 164 -6.19 -12.04 19.46
C VAL A 164 -5.55 -10.87 18.73
N PHE A 165 -5.91 -10.71 17.47
CA PHE A 165 -5.49 -9.61 16.61
C PHE A 165 -6.53 -8.51 16.64
N GLN A 166 -6.10 -7.26 16.78
CA GLN A 166 -6.97 -6.10 16.80
C GLN A 166 -6.46 -5.00 15.87
N ILE A 167 -7.37 -4.36 15.14
CA ILE A 167 -7.11 -3.18 14.32
C ILE A 167 -8.07 -2.09 14.80
N ASN A 168 -7.54 -1.04 15.42
CA ASN A 168 -8.32 0.14 15.77
C ASN A 168 -8.18 1.19 14.67
N ILE A 169 -9.30 1.71 14.19
CA ILE A 169 -9.38 2.66 13.09
C ILE A 169 -10.14 3.89 13.56
N ALA A 170 -9.52 5.04 13.42
CA ALA A 170 -10.12 6.35 13.66
C ALA A 170 -9.97 7.21 12.40
N ILE A 171 -10.86 8.18 12.20
CA ILE A 171 -10.80 9.14 11.10
C ILE A 171 -10.81 10.56 11.64
N ASP A 172 -10.01 11.45 11.04
CA ASP A 172 -9.98 12.87 11.37
C ASP A 172 -10.87 13.73 10.43
N GLN A 173 -10.78 15.06 10.57
CA GLN A 173 -11.49 16.02 9.74
C GLN A 173 -10.87 16.25 8.35
N ASN A 174 -9.67 15.70 8.10
CA ASN A 174 -8.83 16.00 6.94
C ASN A 174 -8.51 14.77 6.07
N TYR A 175 -9.41 13.78 6.04
CA TYR A 175 -9.27 12.55 5.24
C TYR A 175 -8.23 11.55 5.77
N MET A 176 -7.63 11.77 6.96
CA MET A 176 -6.61 10.88 7.51
C MET A 176 -7.26 9.81 8.38
N PHE A 177 -6.91 8.57 8.09
CA PHE A 177 -7.23 7.42 8.93
C PHE A 177 -6.03 7.11 9.83
N ALA A 178 -6.26 7.14 11.15
CA ALA A 178 -5.27 6.66 12.11
C ALA A 178 -5.56 5.18 12.41
N VAL A 179 -4.60 4.32 12.11
CA VAL A 179 -4.71 2.88 12.30
C VAL A 179 -3.75 2.44 13.40
N THR A 180 -4.21 1.59 14.31
CA THR A 180 -3.35 0.96 15.33
C THR A 180 -3.56 -0.55 15.28
N GLN A 181 -2.48 -1.28 15.03
CA GLN A 181 -2.46 -2.73 15.04
C GLN A 181 -2.01 -3.23 16.41
N LYS A 182 -2.73 -4.18 16.99
CA LYS A 182 -2.43 -4.77 18.30
C LYS A 182 -2.57 -6.29 18.24
N VAL A 183 -1.65 -6.98 18.92
CA VAL A 183 -1.74 -8.42 19.14
C VAL A 183 -1.73 -8.67 20.65
N ILE A 184 -2.66 -9.47 21.15
CA ILE A 184 -2.72 -9.94 22.52
C ILE A 184 -2.40 -11.42 22.47
N ASN A 185 -1.40 -11.86 23.24
CA ASN A 185 -0.94 -13.26 23.26
C ASN A 185 -1.24 -13.92 24.60
N HIS A 186 -2.28 -14.72 24.64
CA HIS A 186 -2.66 -15.53 25.79
C HIS A 186 -1.93 -16.91 25.83
N GLY A 187 -1.18 -17.24 24.76
CA GLY A 187 -0.36 -18.45 24.70
C GLY A 187 0.81 -18.41 25.66
N GLY A 188 1.44 -19.55 25.89
CA GLY A 188 2.58 -19.65 26.81
C GLY A 188 3.90 -19.11 26.25
N GLU A 189 4.08 -19.10 24.92
CA GLU A 189 5.30 -18.70 24.26
C GLU A 189 5.17 -17.34 23.62
N ALA A 190 6.29 -16.60 23.49
CA ALA A 190 6.31 -15.33 22.76
C ALA A 190 6.12 -15.57 21.25
N VAL A 191 5.38 -14.68 20.60
CA VAL A 191 5.21 -14.66 19.16
C VAL A 191 5.92 -13.44 18.53
N SER A 192 6.46 -13.62 17.34
CA SER A 192 7.18 -12.57 16.61
C SER A 192 6.57 -12.39 15.23
N LEU A 193 6.16 -11.18 14.92
CA LEU A 193 5.39 -10.83 13.71
C LEU A 193 5.92 -9.54 13.10
N TYR A 194 5.86 -9.43 11.77
CA TYR A 194 6.13 -8.20 11.03
C TYR A 194 4.82 -7.50 10.68
N PRO A 195 4.48 -6.37 11.29
CA PRO A 195 3.38 -5.54 10.85
C PRO A 195 3.66 -4.99 9.44
N PHE A 196 2.60 -4.90 8.62
CA PHE A 196 2.67 -4.28 7.31
C PHE A 196 1.46 -3.40 7.03
N SER A 197 1.62 -2.47 6.08
CA SER A 197 0.55 -1.67 5.51
C SER A 197 0.80 -1.45 4.03
N ARG A 198 -0.26 -1.46 3.19
CA ARG A 198 -0.13 -1.29 1.75
C ARG A 198 -1.38 -0.68 1.11
N VAL A 199 -1.16 -0.03 -0.02
CA VAL A 199 -2.18 0.29 -1.00
C VAL A 199 -2.12 -0.77 -2.09
N GLU A 200 -3.27 -1.37 -2.40
CA GLU A 200 -3.42 -2.36 -3.46
C GLU A 200 -4.26 -1.78 -4.59
N ARG A 201 -3.83 -1.97 -5.83
CA ARG A 201 -4.60 -1.63 -7.05
C ARG A 201 -4.71 -2.83 -7.96
N GLY A 202 -5.94 -3.26 -8.24
CA GLY A 202 -6.26 -4.46 -9.06
C GLY A 202 -6.41 -4.21 -10.55
N TYR A 203 -6.05 -3.02 -11.04
CA TYR A 203 -6.14 -2.66 -12.46
C TYR A 203 -4.97 -1.78 -12.89
N THR A 204 -4.77 -1.67 -14.19
CA THR A 204 -3.82 -0.70 -14.76
C THR A 204 -4.63 0.47 -15.32
N PRO A 205 -4.50 1.69 -14.77
CA PRO A 205 -5.16 2.87 -15.32
C PRO A 205 -4.74 3.14 -16.77
N VAL A 206 -5.64 3.74 -17.53
CA VAL A 206 -5.29 4.27 -18.85
C VAL A 206 -4.43 5.52 -18.62
N GLU A 207 -3.17 5.46 -19.06
CA GLU A 207 -2.25 6.60 -18.94
C GLU A 207 -2.83 7.80 -19.71
N THR A 208 -3.13 8.89 -19.03
CA THR A 208 -3.73 10.09 -19.65
C THR A 208 -2.71 10.93 -20.42
N GLY A 209 -1.46 10.49 -20.50
CA GLY A 209 -0.42 11.06 -21.39
C GLY A 209 0.05 12.47 -21.03
N GLY A 210 -0.16 12.92 -19.80
CA GLY A 210 0.35 14.21 -19.33
C GLY A 210 1.81 14.12 -18.87
N TYR A 211 2.73 14.79 -19.56
CA TYR A 211 4.16 14.82 -19.23
C TYR A 211 4.49 15.47 -17.85
N LEU A 212 3.52 16.04 -17.16
CA LEU A 212 3.77 16.91 -16.01
C LEU A 212 3.35 16.33 -14.65
N VAL A 213 2.61 15.23 -14.63
CA VAL A 213 2.11 14.63 -13.38
C VAL A 213 2.43 13.14 -13.38
N HIS A 214 3.08 12.66 -12.31
CA HIS A 214 3.30 11.24 -12.11
C HIS A 214 1.99 10.54 -11.76
N GLU A 215 1.67 9.45 -12.44
CA GLU A 215 0.55 8.56 -12.14
C GLU A 215 1.13 7.16 -11.90
N GLY A 216 0.97 6.62 -10.69
CA GLY A 216 1.49 5.30 -10.35
C GLY A 216 2.08 5.20 -8.94
N PRO A 217 2.86 4.15 -8.68
CA PRO A 217 3.57 3.94 -7.43
C PRO A 217 4.56 5.06 -7.11
N ILE A 218 4.50 5.54 -5.88
CA ILE A 218 5.32 6.65 -5.39
C ILE A 218 5.60 6.47 -3.89
N SER A 219 6.80 6.82 -3.46
CA SER A 219 7.15 6.83 -2.03
C SER A 219 8.22 7.86 -1.69
N VAL A 220 8.27 8.21 -0.43
CA VAL A 220 9.40 8.94 0.17
C VAL A 220 9.90 8.12 1.36
N ILE A 221 11.15 7.71 1.34
CA ILE A 221 11.80 6.98 2.43
C ILE A 221 13.16 7.64 2.66
N ASP A 222 13.53 7.91 3.92
CA ASP A 222 14.74 8.68 4.24
C ASP A 222 14.83 10.00 3.47
N HIS A 223 13.70 10.72 3.39
CA HIS A 223 13.59 11.99 2.65
C HIS A 223 13.91 11.91 1.14
N LYS A 224 13.94 10.71 0.58
CA LYS A 224 14.23 10.49 -0.83
C LYS A 224 12.99 9.97 -1.56
N LEU A 225 12.59 10.70 -2.59
CA LEU A 225 11.49 10.37 -3.48
C LEU A 225 11.90 9.22 -4.42
N ASP A 226 11.02 8.24 -4.54
CA ASP A 226 11.11 7.15 -5.52
C ASP A 226 9.76 7.03 -6.25
N GLU A 227 9.78 7.05 -7.58
CA GLU A 227 8.62 6.95 -8.46
C GLU A 227 8.80 5.78 -9.42
N SER A 228 7.71 5.10 -9.75
CA SER A 228 7.74 4.01 -10.71
C SER A 228 6.48 3.97 -11.57
N SER A 229 6.61 3.57 -12.83
CA SER A 229 5.46 3.35 -13.70
C SER A 229 4.91 1.94 -13.54
N TYR A 230 3.62 1.74 -13.81
CA TYR A 230 3.01 0.41 -13.85
C TYR A 230 3.75 -0.55 -14.81
N LYS A 231 4.22 -0.04 -15.94
CA LYS A 231 5.02 -0.80 -16.90
C LYS A 231 6.35 -1.26 -16.32
N SER A 232 7.02 -0.40 -15.53
CA SER A 232 8.28 -0.76 -14.87
C SER A 232 8.06 -1.83 -13.81
N LEU A 233 6.98 -1.74 -13.02
CA LEU A 233 6.63 -2.76 -12.05
C LEU A 233 6.38 -4.13 -12.70
N ARG A 234 5.57 -4.17 -13.76
CA ARG A 234 5.32 -5.43 -14.49
C ARG A 234 6.59 -6.09 -15.01
N LYS A 235 7.55 -5.28 -15.48
CA LYS A 235 8.82 -5.79 -15.99
C LYS A 235 9.81 -6.19 -14.91
N GLY A 236 9.81 -5.47 -13.79
CA GLY A 236 10.75 -5.66 -12.68
C GLY A 236 10.32 -6.70 -11.65
N ALA A 237 9.05 -7.10 -11.66
CA ALA A 237 8.52 -8.07 -10.70
C ALA A 237 9.14 -9.45 -10.91
N VAL A 238 9.90 -9.92 -9.90
CA VAL A 238 10.59 -11.22 -9.94
C VAL A 238 10.21 -12.07 -8.72
N PRO A 239 10.02 -13.40 -8.92
CA PRO A 239 9.81 -14.32 -7.80
C PRO A 239 11.06 -14.42 -6.88
N PRO A 240 10.90 -14.75 -5.58
CA PRO A 240 9.63 -14.89 -4.88
C PRO A 240 9.01 -13.53 -4.51
N GLY A 241 7.68 -13.48 -4.34
CA GLY A 241 6.96 -12.27 -3.92
C GLY A 241 6.70 -11.23 -5.01
N ASN A 242 7.21 -11.45 -6.24
CA ASN A 242 7.01 -10.58 -7.40
C ASN A 242 7.34 -9.10 -7.10
N ILE A 243 8.42 -8.87 -6.36
CA ILE A 243 8.90 -7.55 -5.96
C ILE A 243 9.64 -6.92 -7.14
N ALA A 244 9.23 -5.73 -7.53
CA ALA A 244 9.86 -4.93 -8.58
C ALA A 244 10.85 -3.90 -8.01
N TRP A 245 10.59 -3.43 -6.80
CA TRP A 245 11.44 -2.45 -6.12
C TRP A 245 11.33 -2.61 -4.60
N THR A 246 12.44 -2.41 -3.90
CA THR A 246 12.47 -2.36 -2.44
C THR A 246 13.51 -1.38 -1.94
N LYS A 247 13.23 -0.75 -0.81
CA LYS A 247 14.13 0.17 -0.13
C LYS A 247 13.94 0.12 1.37
N ALA A 248 15.01 -0.12 2.09
CA ALA A 248 15.04 -0.01 3.55
C ALA A 248 15.34 1.44 3.96
N GLY A 249 14.73 1.90 5.04
CA GLY A 249 14.94 3.23 5.59
C GLY A 249 14.07 3.53 6.79
N GLN A 250 14.07 4.79 7.23
CA GLN A 250 13.29 5.23 8.37
C GLN A 250 12.12 6.11 7.93
N GLY A 251 10.92 5.82 8.44
CA GLY A 251 9.73 6.64 8.23
C GLY A 251 9.35 6.84 6.77
N GLY A 252 8.71 7.96 6.49
CA GLY A 252 8.28 8.36 5.16
C GLY A 252 6.81 8.01 4.88
N TRP A 253 6.47 7.77 3.61
CA TRP A 253 5.16 7.35 3.16
C TRP A 253 5.28 6.63 1.81
N ALA A 254 4.31 5.78 1.49
CA ALA A 254 4.23 5.10 0.20
C ALA A 254 2.79 4.95 -0.25
N GLY A 255 2.54 5.02 -1.55
CA GLY A 255 1.20 4.94 -2.09
C GLY A 255 1.13 4.89 -3.59
N ILE A 256 -0.09 5.04 -4.09
CA ILE A 256 -0.38 5.10 -5.52
C ILE A 256 -1.08 6.42 -5.81
N THR A 257 -0.52 7.20 -6.73
CA THR A 257 -1.10 8.47 -7.17
C THR A 257 -1.78 8.34 -8.52
N ASP A 258 -2.87 9.04 -8.65
CA ASP A 258 -3.56 9.37 -9.87
C ASP A 258 -3.36 10.86 -10.16
N LYS A 259 -3.92 11.34 -11.25
CA LYS A 259 -3.77 12.74 -11.67
C LYS A 259 -4.10 13.76 -10.57
N TYR A 260 -5.07 13.47 -9.70
CA TYR A 260 -5.58 14.41 -8.68
C TYR A 260 -5.62 13.82 -7.27
N TRP A 261 -5.42 12.53 -7.12
CA TRP A 261 -5.65 11.80 -5.87
C TRP A 261 -4.45 10.94 -5.53
N LEU A 262 -4.21 10.79 -4.24
CA LEU A 262 -3.19 9.91 -3.70
C LEU A 262 -3.81 9.07 -2.57
N SER A 263 -3.71 7.76 -2.69
CA SER A 263 -3.92 6.83 -1.58
C SER A 263 -2.55 6.42 -1.05
N ALA A 264 -2.28 6.63 0.24
CA ALA A 264 -0.97 6.36 0.82
C ALA A 264 -1.07 5.78 2.22
N VAL A 265 -0.07 5.00 2.59
CA VAL A 265 0.21 4.52 3.95
C VAL A 265 1.43 5.25 4.51
N ILE A 266 1.36 5.62 5.79
CA ILE A 266 2.35 6.45 6.46
C ILE A 266 2.73 5.76 7.77
N PRO A 267 3.90 5.07 7.85
CA PRO A 267 4.35 4.44 9.09
C PRO A 267 4.78 5.49 10.12
N GLN A 268 4.98 5.09 11.36
CA GLN A 268 5.62 5.97 12.34
C GLN A 268 6.97 6.46 11.80
N GLN A 269 7.22 7.76 11.92
CA GLN A 269 8.36 8.42 11.26
C GLN A 269 9.72 8.04 11.83
N ASP A 270 9.75 7.47 13.02
CA ASP A 270 10.93 6.90 13.68
C ASP A 270 11.07 5.38 13.48
N SER A 271 10.12 4.75 12.79
CA SER A 271 10.15 3.31 12.53
C SER A 271 11.12 2.94 11.41
N ASP A 272 11.85 1.83 11.63
CA ASP A 272 12.69 1.20 10.61
C ASP A 272 11.83 0.30 9.72
N VAL A 273 11.72 0.64 8.44
CA VAL A 273 10.80 0.03 7.49
C VAL A 273 11.48 -0.44 6.20
N ALA A 274 10.87 -1.41 5.54
CA ALA A 274 11.16 -1.76 4.15
C ALA A 274 9.96 -1.35 3.30
N GLY A 275 10.15 -0.35 2.42
CA GLY A 275 9.21 -0.04 1.37
C GLY A 275 9.33 -1.03 0.23
N THR A 276 8.21 -1.42 -0.37
CA THR A 276 8.17 -2.33 -1.52
C THR A 276 7.12 -1.94 -2.52
N TYR A 277 7.44 -2.15 -3.81
CA TYR A 277 6.48 -2.17 -4.91
C TYR A 277 6.50 -3.56 -5.52
N SER A 278 5.34 -4.18 -5.62
CA SER A 278 5.19 -5.50 -6.22
C SER A 278 4.11 -5.52 -7.29
N TYR A 279 4.16 -6.52 -8.16
CA TYR A 279 3.13 -6.78 -9.16
C TYR A 279 2.85 -8.26 -9.25
N GLN A 280 1.63 -8.66 -8.95
CA GLN A 280 1.15 -10.04 -9.05
C GLN A 280 0.28 -10.20 -10.29
N PRO A 281 0.71 -10.91 -11.33
CA PRO A 281 -0.14 -11.20 -12.48
C PRO A 281 -1.31 -12.11 -12.08
N THR A 282 -2.53 -11.77 -12.52
CA THR A 282 -3.75 -12.56 -12.28
C THR A 282 -4.31 -13.22 -13.53
N GLY A 283 -3.66 -13.01 -14.68
CA GLY A 283 -3.98 -13.60 -15.97
C GLY A 283 -4.18 -12.56 -17.09
N GLY A 284 -3.65 -12.84 -18.27
CA GLY A 284 -3.62 -11.90 -19.39
C GLY A 284 -2.82 -10.64 -19.02
N ASP A 285 -3.38 -9.47 -19.34
CA ASP A 285 -2.77 -8.17 -18.99
C ASP A 285 -3.22 -7.64 -17.62
N LYS A 286 -3.95 -8.45 -16.84
CA LYS A 286 -4.46 -8.08 -15.52
C LYS A 286 -3.49 -8.51 -14.43
N GLY A 287 -3.46 -7.73 -13.36
CA GLY A 287 -2.67 -8.03 -12.17
C GLY A 287 -2.91 -7.01 -11.07
N VAL A 288 -2.34 -7.31 -9.92
CA VAL A 288 -2.44 -6.51 -8.71
C VAL A 288 -1.10 -5.82 -8.45
N TYR A 289 -1.15 -4.55 -8.18
CA TYR A 289 -0.01 -3.73 -7.77
C TYR A 289 -0.13 -3.44 -6.28
N ASP A 290 0.92 -3.76 -5.52
CA ASP A 290 1.00 -3.42 -4.10
C ASP A 290 2.13 -2.42 -3.87
N VAL A 291 1.84 -1.40 -3.08
CA VAL A 291 2.79 -0.35 -2.67
C VAL A 291 2.64 -0.12 -1.18
N GLY A 292 3.70 -0.33 -0.42
CA GLY A 292 3.58 -0.17 1.03
C GLY A 292 4.83 -0.49 1.80
N PHE A 293 4.66 -0.76 3.09
CA PHE A 293 5.72 -0.99 4.05
C PHE A 293 5.55 -2.30 4.82
N THR A 294 6.69 -2.88 5.18
CA THR A 294 6.78 -3.90 6.23
C THR A 294 7.78 -3.41 7.28
N ALA A 295 7.46 -3.55 8.55
CA ALA A 295 8.41 -3.28 9.63
C ALA A 295 9.65 -4.17 9.47
N ARG A 296 10.86 -3.61 9.66
CA ARG A 296 12.11 -4.38 9.61
C ARG A 296 12.45 -5.02 10.96
N THR A 297 11.91 -4.45 12.02
CA THR A 297 12.02 -5.03 13.37
C THR A 297 10.70 -5.73 13.68
N PRO A 298 10.73 -7.03 14.05
CA PRO A 298 9.52 -7.75 14.38
C PRO A 298 8.91 -7.22 15.68
N LEU A 299 7.60 -7.18 15.73
CA LEU A 299 6.82 -7.00 16.94
C LEU A 299 6.90 -8.32 17.74
N VAL A 300 7.54 -8.29 18.91
CA VAL A 300 7.63 -9.44 19.81
C VAL A 300 6.57 -9.29 20.91
N VAL A 301 5.65 -10.24 20.99
CA VAL A 301 4.56 -10.25 21.95
C VAL A 301 4.76 -11.41 22.92
N ALA A 302 5.07 -11.09 24.17
CA ALA A 302 5.27 -12.09 25.24
C ALA A 302 3.99 -12.91 25.46
N GLY A 303 4.14 -14.17 25.87
CA GLY A 303 3.04 -15.04 26.31
C GLY A 303 2.44 -14.59 27.64
N GLY A 304 1.32 -15.21 28.02
CA GLY A 304 0.67 -14.96 29.31
C GLY A 304 -0.17 -13.69 29.38
N GLY A 305 -0.72 -13.22 28.25
CA GLY A 305 -1.54 -12.01 28.17
C GLY A 305 -0.74 -10.75 27.81
N GLY A 306 0.50 -10.89 27.39
CA GLY A 306 1.30 -9.78 26.83
C GLY A 306 0.62 -9.17 25.62
N GLY A 307 0.62 -7.82 25.53
CA GLY A 307 0.12 -7.06 24.37
C GLY A 307 1.27 -6.37 23.64
N GLY A 308 1.24 -6.43 22.31
CA GLY A 308 2.16 -5.68 21.44
C GLY A 308 1.38 -4.76 20.50
N PHE A 309 1.91 -3.56 20.27
CA PHE A 309 1.31 -2.55 19.42
C PHE A 309 2.24 -2.21 18.26
N ALA A 310 1.66 -2.00 17.08
CA ALA A 310 2.30 -1.32 15.97
C ALA A 310 1.36 -0.23 15.45
N ARG A 311 1.95 0.89 15.08
CA ARG A 311 1.26 1.93 14.31
C ARG A 311 1.90 1.94 12.95
N PRO A 312 1.16 1.57 11.91
CA PRO A 312 1.65 1.61 10.55
C PRO A 312 1.85 3.04 10.11
#